data_ba0633b6528e9098f9b23a617f5f5701
#
_entry.id   ba0633b6528e9098f9b23a617f5f5701
#
_cell.length_a   1.000
_cell.length_b   1.000
_cell.length_c   1.000
_cell.angle_alpha   90.00
_cell.angle_beta   90.00
_cell.angle_gamma   90.00
#
_symmetry.space_group_name_H-M   'P 1'
#
loop_
_entity.id
_entity.type
_entity.pdbx_description
1 polymer ?
#
loop_
_entity_poly.entity_id
_entity_poly.type
_entity_poly.pdbx_seq_one_letter_code
_entity_poly.pdbx_strand_id
1 'polypeptide(L)'
;MQLYDRTGKRKYLTPAERRDFLRAAETAPREVRTFCETLTHTGCRISEALGLTAARVDVGAGVLVLESLKRRRKGIYRAVPVPPDFLETLEDVHDLDALGDGRLWDWSRTTGWRRVREVMDAADIRGLYATPKGVRNGFGINAVTCDVPLNMTQKWLGHARIATTSIYTDAIGPEEQKIAERMWA
;
A
#
# COMPACT_ATOMS: atom_id res chain seq x y z
N MET A 1 -15.87 3.56 5.99
CA MET A 1 -14.81 2.55 6.21
C MET A 1 -14.46 2.65 7.70
N GLN A 2 -14.14 1.57 8.38
CA GLN A 2 -13.83 1.58 9.82
C GLN A 2 -12.53 0.79 10.02
N LEU A 3 -11.67 1.24 10.95
CA LEU A 3 -10.41 0.57 11.31
C LEU A 3 -10.62 -0.66 12.20
N TYR A 4 -11.75 -0.72 12.86
CA TYR A 4 -12.15 -1.84 13.71
C TYR A 4 -13.40 -2.51 13.16
N ASP A 5 -13.58 -3.78 13.46
CA ASP A 5 -14.83 -4.48 13.19
C ASP A 5 -15.87 -4.22 14.31
N ARG A 6 -17.02 -4.89 14.21
CA ARG A 6 -18.09 -4.75 15.22
C ARG A 6 -17.72 -5.34 16.60
N THR A 7 -16.65 -6.13 16.66
CA THR A 7 -16.13 -6.76 17.89
C THR A 7 -14.88 -6.04 18.43
N GLY A 8 -14.51 -4.88 17.86
CA GLY A 8 -13.34 -4.11 18.25
C GLY A 8 -12.01 -4.65 17.71
N LYS A 9 -12.02 -5.66 16.84
CA LYS A 9 -10.79 -6.18 16.22
C LYS A 9 -10.33 -5.26 15.08
N ARG A 10 -9.04 -4.92 15.09
CA ARG A 10 -8.42 -4.04 14.08
C ARG A 10 -8.43 -4.66 12.67
N LYS A 11 -8.42 -3.78 11.66
CA LYS A 11 -8.41 -4.14 10.22
C LYS A 11 -7.21 -3.52 9.48
N TYR A 12 -6.11 -3.28 10.16
CA TYR A 12 -4.90 -2.67 9.60
C TYR A 12 -3.65 -3.38 10.12
N LEU A 13 -2.57 -3.30 9.36
CA LEU A 13 -1.23 -3.70 9.81
C LEU A 13 -0.64 -2.59 10.69
N THR A 14 -0.08 -2.98 11.82
CA THR A 14 0.73 -2.06 12.63
C THR A 14 2.05 -1.73 11.91
N PRO A 15 2.77 -0.66 12.32
CA PRO A 15 4.10 -0.38 11.75
C PRO A 15 5.09 -1.54 11.91
N ALA A 16 5.01 -2.32 13.00
CA ALA A 16 5.84 -3.52 13.18
C ALA A 16 5.50 -4.61 12.16
N GLU A 17 4.22 -4.99 12.06
CA GLU A 17 3.76 -5.99 11.08
C GLU A 17 4.00 -5.56 9.64
N ARG A 18 3.94 -4.25 9.35
CA ARG A 18 4.30 -3.74 8.04
C ARG A 18 5.77 -4.03 7.70
N ARG A 19 6.69 -3.86 8.67
CA ARG A 19 8.11 -4.21 8.49
C ARG A 19 8.30 -5.70 8.33
N ASP A 20 7.61 -6.53 9.12
CA ASP A 20 7.69 -7.98 9.04
C ASP A 20 7.15 -8.50 7.71
N PHE A 21 6.06 -7.89 7.20
CA PHE A 21 5.51 -8.18 5.87
C PHE A 21 6.50 -7.87 4.75
N LEU A 22 7.17 -6.71 4.80
CA LEU A 22 8.20 -6.35 3.81
C LEU A 22 9.38 -7.31 3.86
N ARG A 23 9.86 -7.65 5.06
CA ARG A 23 10.95 -8.61 5.25
C ARG A 23 10.60 -10.01 4.71
N ALA A 24 9.38 -10.47 4.93
CA ALA A 24 8.91 -11.73 4.35
C ALA A 24 8.79 -11.64 2.83
N ALA A 25 8.39 -10.49 2.28
CA ALA A 25 8.33 -10.28 0.85
C ALA A 25 9.71 -10.38 0.17
N GLU A 26 10.79 -9.97 0.84
CA GLU A 26 12.16 -10.08 0.32
C GLU A 26 12.57 -11.52 0.00
N THR A 27 12.02 -12.51 0.72
CA THR A 27 12.30 -13.94 0.51
C THR A 27 11.33 -14.61 -0.47
N ALA A 28 10.30 -13.90 -0.92
CA ALA A 28 9.33 -14.39 -1.89
C ALA A 28 9.88 -14.33 -3.34
N PRO A 29 9.23 -15.00 -4.32
CA PRO A 29 9.55 -14.80 -5.74
C PRO A 29 9.57 -13.30 -6.10
N ARG A 30 10.51 -12.90 -6.95
CA ARG A 30 10.82 -11.48 -7.26
C ARG A 30 9.57 -10.66 -7.65
N GLU A 31 8.69 -11.22 -8.48
CA GLU A 31 7.44 -10.56 -8.87
C GLU A 31 6.44 -10.42 -7.69
N VAL A 32 6.42 -11.39 -6.76
CA VAL A 32 5.57 -11.35 -5.56
C VAL A 32 6.11 -10.29 -4.61
N ARG A 33 7.42 -10.21 -4.44
CA ARG A 33 8.10 -9.16 -3.67
C ARG A 33 7.68 -7.78 -4.18
N THR A 34 7.91 -7.48 -5.45
CA THR A 34 7.60 -6.17 -6.03
C THR A 34 6.11 -5.82 -5.95
N PHE A 35 5.22 -6.83 -6.07
CA PHE A 35 3.79 -6.63 -5.87
C PHE A 35 3.43 -6.23 -4.43
N CYS A 36 3.99 -6.92 -3.44
CA CYS A 36 3.78 -6.63 -2.03
C CYS A 36 4.36 -5.27 -1.63
N GLU A 37 5.55 -4.94 -2.14
CA GLU A 37 6.19 -3.63 -1.95
C GLU A 37 5.35 -2.50 -2.57
N THR A 38 4.82 -2.68 -3.79
CA THR A 38 3.91 -1.71 -4.43
C THR A 38 2.70 -1.41 -3.54
N LEU A 39 2.03 -2.44 -3.03
CA LEU A 39 0.89 -2.27 -2.14
C LEU A 39 1.26 -1.55 -0.85
N THR A 40 2.46 -1.84 -0.32
CA THR A 40 2.94 -1.31 0.96
C THR A 40 3.42 0.13 0.85
N HIS A 41 4.13 0.50 -0.23
CA HIS A 41 4.67 1.84 -0.42
C HIS A 41 3.63 2.84 -0.94
N THR A 42 2.59 2.37 -1.63
CA THR A 42 1.57 3.27 -2.21
C THR A 42 0.23 3.26 -1.50
N GLY A 43 -0.05 2.22 -0.72
CA GLY A 43 -1.37 2.00 -0.15
C GLY A 43 -2.48 1.83 -1.20
N CYS A 44 -2.16 1.52 -2.45
CA CYS A 44 -3.13 1.38 -3.53
C CYS A 44 -4.05 0.16 -3.32
N ARG A 45 -5.13 0.09 -4.10
CA ARG A 45 -5.98 -1.10 -4.12
C ARG A 45 -5.32 -2.19 -4.96
N ILE A 46 -5.56 -3.44 -4.61
CA ILE A 46 -5.04 -4.60 -5.35
C ILE A 46 -5.31 -4.51 -6.88
N SER A 47 -6.50 -4.05 -7.27
CA SER A 47 -6.83 -3.89 -8.70
C SER A 47 -6.13 -2.69 -9.35
N GLU A 48 -5.76 -1.67 -8.57
CA GLU A 48 -4.97 -0.54 -9.05
C GLU A 48 -3.51 -0.96 -9.26
N ALA A 49 -2.95 -1.77 -8.35
CA ALA A 49 -1.63 -2.37 -8.54
C ALA A 49 -1.57 -3.28 -9.78
N LEU A 50 -2.53 -4.20 -9.92
CA LEU A 50 -2.62 -5.10 -11.09
C LEU A 50 -2.86 -4.36 -12.43
N GLY A 51 -3.32 -3.11 -12.38
CA GLY A 51 -3.44 -2.24 -13.55
C GLY A 51 -2.23 -1.36 -13.83
N LEU A 52 -1.17 -1.46 -13.00
CA LEU A 52 0.05 -0.68 -13.20
C LEU A 52 0.83 -1.23 -14.40
N THR A 53 1.20 -0.33 -15.31
CA THR A 53 2.04 -0.64 -16.49
C THR A 53 3.44 -0.06 -16.31
N ALA A 54 4.42 -0.58 -17.06
CA ALA A 54 5.80 -0.08 -16.99
C ALA A 54 5.88 1.41 -17.36
N ALA A 55 5.16 1.87 -18.38
CA ALA A 55 5.08 3.29 -18.74
C ALA A 55 4.54 4.23 -17.64
N ARG A 56 4.00 3.68 -16.54
CA ARG A 56 3.52 4.45 -15.38
C ARG A 56 4.43 4.37 -14.17
N VAL A 57 5.58 3.75 -14.31
CA VAL A 57 6.70 3.81 -13.37
C VAL A 57 7.61 4.94 -13.81
N ASP A 58 7.51 6.09 -13.16
CA ASP A 58 8.35 7.25 -13.48
C ASP A 58 9.57 7.24 -12.56
N VAL A 59 10.65 6.61 -13.04
CA VAL A 59 11.91 6.52 -12.31
C VAL A 59 12.53 7.89 -12.11
N GLY A 60 12.46 8.77 -13.12
CA GLY A 60 13.05 10.10 -13.05
C GLY A 60 12.36 11.02 -12.02
N ALA A 61 11.04 10.90 -11.89
CA ALA A 61 10.26 11.65 -10.88
C ALA A 61 10.15 10.93 -9.55
N GLY A 62 10.57 9.67 -9.43
CA GLY A 62 10.48 8.91 -8.20
C GLY A 62 9.07 8.49 -7.80
N VAL A 63 8.17 8.24 -8.77
CA VAL A 63 6.74 8.02 -8.48
C VAL A 63 6.15 6.86 -9.27
N LEU A 64 5.09 6.25 -8.70
CA LEU A 64 4.18 5.38 -9.43
C LEU A 64 2.89 6.13 -9.76
N VAL A 65 2.48 6.10 -11.04
CA VAL A 65 1.26 6.75 -11.53
C VAL A 65 0.12 5.72 -11.54
N LEU A 66 -0.77 5.80 -10.57
CA LEU A 66 -1.83 4.83 -10.33
C LEU A 66 -3.19 5.34 -10.84
N GLU A 67 -3.93 4.50 -11.56
CA GLU A 67 -5.30 4.81 -11.97
C GLU A 67 -6.30 4.55 -10.84
N SER A 68 -7.18 5.51 -10.58
CA SER A 68 -8.20 5.44 -9.54
C SER A 68 -9.46 4.72 -10.05
N LEU A 69 -9.50 3.39 -9.96
CA LEU A 69 -10.57 2.55 -10.52
C LEU A 69 -11.95 2.69 -9.84
N LYS A 70 -12.04 3.31 -8.66
CA LYS A 70 -13.32 3.44 -7.92
C LYS A 70 -14.17 4.65 -8.35
N ARG A 71 -13.68 5.49 -9.24
CA ARG A 71 -14.44 6.63 -9.78
C ARG A 71 -15.24 6.20 -11.01
N ARG A 72 -16.46 6.70 -11.17
CA ARG A 72 -17.31 6.45 -12.35
C ARG A 72 -16.67 6.95 -13.67
N ARG A 73 -15.61 7.75 -13.60
CA ARG A 73 -14.83 8.24 -14.75
C ARG A 73 -13.51 7.49 -14.80
N LYS A 74 -13.20 6.89 -15.95
CA LYS A 74 -11.88 6.34 -16.29
C LYS A 74 -10.86 7.49 -16.48
N GLY A 75 -9.55 7.19 -16.39
CA GLY A 75 -8.50 8.15 -16.69
C GLY A 75 -8.23 9.15 -15.56
N ILE A 76 -8.56 8.83 -14.31
CA ILE A 76 -8.16 9.65 -13.15
C ILE A 76 -6.94 9.00 -12.51
N TYR A 77 -5.81 9.66 -12.65
CA TYR A 77 -4.52 9.21 -12.16
C TYR A 77 -4.07 9.98 -10.91
N ARG A 78 -3.18 9.37 -10.14
CA ARG A 78 -2.44 10.01 -9.06
C ARG A 78 -1.02 9.49 -9.04
N ALA A 79 -0.07 10.38 -8.83
CA ALA A 79 1.32 10.05 -8.58
C ALA A 79 1.52 9.82 -7.07
N VAL A 80 2.20 8.72 -6.73
CA VAL A 80 2.57 8.37 -5.36
C VAL A 80 4.08 8.20 -5.31
N PRO A 81 4.81 9.03 -4.52
CA PRO A 81 6.24 8.86 -4.32
C PRO A 81 6.56 7.50 -3.69
N VAL A 82 7.64 6.87 -4.14
CA VAL A 82 8.13 5.61 -3.61
C VAL A 82 9.65 5.66 -3.40
N PRO A 83 10.22 4.77 -2.58
CA PRO A 83 11.66 4.73 -2.35
C PRO A 83 12.45 4.51 -3.65
N PRO A 84 13.63 5.17 -3.84
CA PRO A 84 14.45 4.99 -5.04
C PRO A 84 14.91 3.55 -5.25
N ASP A 85 15.36 2.87 -4.20
CA ASP A 85 15.78 1.47 -4.21
C ASP A 85 14.66 0.51 -4.64
N PHE A 86 13.42 0.88 -4.34
CA PHE A 86 12.27 0.12 -4.82
C PHE A 86 12.04 0.30 -6.34
N LEU A 87 12.29 1.50 -6.88
CA LEU A 87 12.21 1.74 -8.33
C LEU A 87 13.29 0.93 -9.08
N GLU A 88 14.51 0.90 -8.56
CA GLU A 88 15.59 0.04 -9.09
C GLU A 88 15.18 -1.43 -9.07
N THR A 89 14.55 -1.88 -7.98
CA THR A 89 14.02 -3.26 -7.88
C THR A 89 12.94 -3.54 -8.91
N LEU A 90 12.04 -2.58 -9.19
CA LEU A 90 11.01 -2.73 -10.22
C LEU A 90 11.64 -2.86 -11.62
N GLU A 91 12.63 -2.05 -11.92
CA GLU A 91 13.35 -2.10 -13.20
C GLU A 91 14.08 -3.43 -13.40
N ASP A 92 14.82 -3.88 -12.37
CA ASP A 92 15.54 -5.15 -12.38
C ASP A 92 14.64 -6.39 -12.53
N VAL A 93 13.42 -6.32 -12.00
CA VAL A 93 12.50 -7.47 -12.01
C VAL A 93 11.65 -7.51 -13.27
N HIS A 94 11.24 -6.35 -13.78
CA HIS A 94 10.21 -6.28 -14.81
C HIS A 94 10.72 -5.82 -16.17
N ASP A 95 12.00 -5.39 -16.29
CA ASP A 95 12.54 -4.84 -17.54
C ASP A 95 11.58 -3.80 -18.16
N LEU A 96 11.47 -2.65 -17.44
CA LEU A 96 10.44 -1.65 -17.72
C LEU A 96 10.48 -1.14 -19.15
N ASP A 97 11.68 -1.03 -19.75
CA ASP A 97 11.87 -0.57 -21.12
C ASP A 97 11.31 -1.59 -22.12
N ALA A 98 11.63 -2.88 -21.94
CA ALA A 98 11.12 -3.94 -22.80
C ALA A 98 9.61 -4.16 -22.62
N LEU A 99 9.08 -3.97 -21.42
CA LEU A 99 7.67 -4.17 -21.11
C LEU A 99 6.78 -3.04 -21.66
N GLY A 100 7.28 -1.79 -21.75
CA GLY A 100 6.58 -0.63 -22.31
C GLY A 100 5.21 -0.38 -21.70
N ASP A 101 4.13 -0.49 -22.48
CA ASP A 101 2.75 -0.36 -21.99
C ASP A 101 2.19 -1.62 -21.31
N GLY A 102 2.99 -2.69 -21.22
CA GLY A 102 2.63 -3.94 -20.56
C GLY A 102 2.41 -3.77 -19.05
N ARG A 103 1.59 -4.64 -18.48
CA ARG A 103 1.38 -4.67 -17.03
C ARG A 103 2.56 -5.33 -16.33
N LEU A 104 2.94 -4.83 -15.16
CA LEU A 104 4.00 -5.43 -14.35
C LEU A 104 3.62 -6.85 -13.89
N TRP A 105 2.35 -7.09 -13.64
CA TRP A 105 1.82 -8.41 -13.23
C TRP A 105 0.61 -8.77 -14.09
N ASP A 106 0.74 -9.85 -14.86
CA ASP A 106 -0.37 -10.42 -15.63
C ASP A 106 -1.15 -11.46 -14.77
N TRP A 107 -1.59 -11.00 -13.61
CA TRP A 107 -2.31 -11.84 -12.66
C TRP A 107 -3.78 -11.47 -12.56
N SER A 108 -4.60 -12.50 -12.30
CA SER A 108 -5.96 -12.25 -11.84
C SER A 108 -5.95 -11.61 -10.44
N ARG A 109 -7.04 -10.91 -10.11
CA ARG A 109 -7.21 -10.35 -8.76
C ARG A 109 -7.13 -11.44 -7.67
N THR A 110 -7.66 -12.62 -7.93
CA THR A 110 -7.60 -13.78 -7.01
C THR A 110 -6.15 -14.26 -6.83
N THR A 111 -5.38 -14.32 -7.91
CA THR A 111 -3.95 -14.67 -7.84
C THR A 111 -3.18 -13.66 -7.01
N GLY A 112 -3.30 -12.37 -7.30
CA GLY A 112 -2.63 -11.32 -6.52
C GLY A 112 -3.03 -11.34 -5.04
N TRP A 113 -4.31 -11.58 -4.74
CA TRP A 113 -4.78 -11.71 -3.36
C TRP A 113 -4.12 -12.91 -2.65
N ARG A 114 -4.04 -14.07 -3.33
CA ARG A 114 -3.41 -15.27 -2.78
C ARG A 114 -1.91 -15.05 -2.52
N ARG A 115 -1.18 -14.41 -3.43
CA ARG A 115 0.25 -14.09 -3.25
C ARG A 115 0.50 -13.20 -2.03
N VAL A 116 -0.35 -12.19 -1.82
CA VAL A 116 -0.27 -11.36 -0.60
C VAL A 116 -0.53 -12.20 0.66
N ARG A 117 -1.49 -13.13 0.62
CA ARG A 117 -1.77 -14.03 1.76
C ARG A 117 -0.59 -14.95 2.08
N GLU A 118 0.06 -15.51 1.07
CA GLU A 118 1.24 -16.35 1.22
C GLU A 118 2.37 -15.59 1.96
N VAL A 119 2.61 -14.32 1.61
CA VAL A 119 3.59 -13.47 2.30
C VAL A 119 3.13 -13.09 3.72
N MET A 120 1.83 -12.84 3.94
CA MET A 120 1.29 -12.62 5.29
C MET A 120 1.51 -13.81 6.20
N ASP A 121 1.24 -15.02 5.68
CA ASP A 121 1.42 -16.26 6.43
C ASP A 121 2.92 -16.51 6.74
N ALA A 122 3.83 -16.20 5.81
CA ALA A 122 5.27 -16.27 6.02
C ALA A 122 5.77 -15.25 7.09
N ALA A 123 5.10 -14.11 7.22
CA ALA A 123 5.37 -13.10 8.25
C ALA A 123 4.64 -13.39 9.59
N ASP A 124 3.97 -14.53 9.73
CA ASP A 124 3.07 -14.87 10.85
C ASP A 124 1.99 -13.82 11.14
N ILE A 125 1.55 -13.08 10.10
CA ILE A 125 0.49 -12.09 10.19
C ILE A 125 -0.85 -12.75 9.92
N ARG A 126 -1.67 -12.89 10.97
CA ARG A 126 -2.94 -13.62 10.92
C ARG A 126 -4.10 -12.73 11.37
N GLY A 127 -5.30 -13.06 10.92
CA GLY A 127 -6.54 -12.38 11.31
C GLY A 127 -7.19 -11.59 10.18
N LEU A 128 -8.18 -10.75 10.53
CA LEU A 128 -9.02 -10.04 9.55
C LEU A 128 -8.25 -9.00 8.71
N TYR A 129 -7.13 -8.56 9.21
CA TYR A 129 -6.28 -7.56 8.56
C TYR A 129 -5.17 -8.16 7.68
N ALA A 130 -4.94 -9.47 7.74
CA ALA A 130 -3.98 -10.17 6.88
C ALA A 130 -4.49 -10.24 5.42
N THR A 131 -4.66 -9.10 4.78
CA THR A 131 -5.22 -8.93 3.43
C THR A 131 -4.64 -7.69 2.75
N PRO A 132 -4.74 -7.56 1.41
CA PRO A 132 -4.35 -6.33 0.71
C PRO A 132 -5.04 -5.07 1.26
N LYS A 133 -6.26 -5.21 1.78
CA LYS A 133 -6.98 -4.11 2.43
C LYS A 133 -6.32 -3.72 3.76
N GLY A 134 -5.83 -4.70 4.52
CA GLY A 134 -5.09 -4.45 5.76
C GLY A 134 -3.76 -3.77 5.51
N VAL A 135 -3.03 -4.14 4.43
CA VAL A 135 -1.83 -3.41 3.98
C VAL A 135 -2.15 -1.94 3.70
N ARG A 136 -3.20 -1.69 2.91
CA ARG A 136 -3.64 -0.32 2.59
C ARG A 136 -4.05 0.49 3.83
N ASN A 137 -4.76 -0.13 4.77
CA ASN A 137 -5.10 0.53 6.02
C ASN A 137 -3.84 0.81 6.85
N GLY A 138 -2.89 -0.13 6.88
CA GLY A 138 -1.57 0.05 7.51
C GLY A 138 -0.76 1.19 6.89
N PHE A 139 -0.84 1.39 5.57
CA PHE A 139 -0.25 2.57 4.93
C PHE A 139 -0.85 3.88 5.49
N GLY A 140 -2.17 3.95 5.62
CA GLY A 140 -2.83 5.13 6.19
C GLY A 140 -2.43 5.41 7.64
N ILE A 141 -2.36 4.37 8.48
CA ILE A 141 -1.87 4.47 9.87
C ILE A 141 -0.42 4.93 9.89
N ASN A 142 0.45 4.30 9.10
CA ASN A 142 1.86 4.67 9.03
C ASN A 142 2.05 6.12 8.58
N ALA A 143 1.26 6.59 7.61
CA ALA A 143 1.31 7.99 7.16
C ALA A 143 0.98 8.97 8.30
N VAL A 144 -0.08 8.70 9.08
CA VAL A 144 -0.44 9.53 10.25
C VAL A 144 0.64 9.46 11.32
N THR A 145 1.18 8.28 11.61
CA THR A 145 2.27 8.11 12.59
C THR A 145 3.56 8.84 12.19
N CYS A 146 3.79 9.00 10.88
CA CYS A 146 4.93 9.75 10.32
C CYS A 146 4.62 11.23 10.04
N ASP A 147 3.56 11.80 10.61
CA ASP A 147 3.15 13.21 10.43
C ASP A 147 2.88 13.63 8.98
N VAL A 148 2.57 12.69 8.10
CA VAL A 148 2.17 13.03 6.73
C VAL A 148 0.84 13.77 6.78
N PRO A 149 0.74 14.99 6.20
CA PRO A 149 -0.51 15.75 6.16
C PRO A 149 -1.67 14.92 5.61
N LEU A 150 -2.83 15.03 6.24
CA LEU A 150 -3.99 14.18 5.91
C LEU A 150 -4.48 14.34 4.46
N ASN A 151 -4.34 15.55 3.89
CA ASN A 151 -4.63 15.82 2.49
C ASN A 151 -3.66 15.11 1.54
N MET A 152 -2.38 14.95 1.90
CA MET A 152 -1.41 14.19 1.11
C MET A 152 -1.73 12.69 1.20
N THR A 153 -2.01 12.19 2.40
CA THR A 153 -2.47 10.81 2.61
C THR A 153 -3.75 10.53 1.80
N GLN A 154 -4.70 11.46 1.79
CA GLN A 154 -5.91 11.39 0.95
C GLN A 154 -5.57 11.28 -0.54
N LYS A 155 -4.67 12.14 -1.03
CA LYS A 155 -4.21 12.15 -2.43
C LYS A 155 -3.59 10.81 -2.81
N TRP A 156 -2.64 10.32 -2.03
CA TRP A 156 -1.94 9.07 -2.31
C TRP A 156 -2.86 7.84 -2.26
N LEU A 157 -3.76 7.79 -1.31
CA LEU A 157 -4.76 6.74 -1.23
C LEU A 157 -5.85 6.85 -2.32
N GLY A 158 -6.01 7.99 -2.97
CA GLY A 158 -7.07 8.23 -3.95
C GLY A 158 -8.46 8.20 -3.33
N HIS A 159 -8.62 8.77 -2.12
CA HIS A 159 -9.93 8.95 -1.49
C HIS A 159 -10.64 10.18 -2.05
N ALA A 160 -11.90 10.02 -2.46
CA ALA A 160 -12.69 11.13 -3.00
C ALA A 160 -13.07 12.17 -1.93
N ARG A 161 -13.15 11.76 -0.67
CA ARG A 161 -13.56 12.61 0.47
C ARG A 161 -12.54 12.47 1.60
N ILE A 162 -12.17 13.59 2.22
CA ILE A 162 -11.23 13.63 3.36
C ILE A 162 -11.74 12.78 4.54
N ALA A 163 -13.05 12.77 4.79
CA ALA A 163 -13.68 11.94 5.82
C ALA A 163 -13.39 10.43 5.66
N THR A 164 -13.01 9.96 4.48
CA THR A 164 -12.57 8.58 4.29
C THR A 164 -11.13 8.37 4.75
N THR A 165 -10.36 9.44 4.84
CA THR A 165 -8.95 9.41 5.27
C THR A 165 -8.84 9.71 6.77
N SER A 166 -9.74 10.54 7.33
CA SER A 166 -9.74 10.89 8.76
C SER A 166 -9.91 9.67 9.68
N ILE A 167 -10.46 8.56 9.18
CA ILE A 167 -10.53 7.32 9.98
C ILE A 167 -9.16 6.83 10.49
N TYR A 168 -8.06 7.21 9.83
CA TYR A 168 -6.72 6.83 10.27
C TYR A 168 -6.26 7.62 11.51
N THR A 169 -6.91 8.74 11.80
CA THR A 169 -6.72 9.48 13.05
C THR A 169 -7.49 8.85 14.22
N ASP A 170 -8.38 7.89 13.94
CA ASP A 170 -9.13 7.14 14.96
C ASP A 170 -8.37 5.86 15.40
N ALA A 171 -7.09 5.74 15.05
CA ALA A 171 -6.26 4.62 15.49
C ALA A 171 -6.05 4.69 17.01
N ILE A 172 -6.34 3.58 17.70
CA ILE A 172 -6.23 3.44 19.14
C ILE A 172 -5.08 2.48 19.46
N GLY A 173 -4.30 2.79 20.52
CA GLY A 173 -3.23 1.93 20.98
C GLY A 173 -1.84 2.57 20.87
N PRO A 174 -0.77 1.78 20.61
CA PRO A 174 0.59 2.31 20.54
C PRO A 174 0.80 3.41 19.49
N GLU A 175 0.01 3.39 18.42
CA GLU A 175 0.06 4.39 17.36
C GLU A 175 -0.48 5.74 17.84
N GLU A 176 -1.61 5.73 18.54
CA GLU A 176 -2.20 6.93 19.16
C GLU A 176 -1.30 7.51 20.23
N GLN A 177 -0.74 6.65 21.10
CA GLN A 177 0.16 7.06 22.16
C GLN A 177 1.41 7.76 21.63
N LYS A 178 2.03 7.22 20.57
CA LYS A 178 3.18 7.86 19.90
C LYS A 178 2.85 9.25 19.32
N ILE A 179 1.64 9.44 18.84
CA ILE A 179 1.19 10.75 18.37
C ILE A 179 1.00 11.69 19.56
N ALA A 180 0.39 11.20 20.65
CA ALA A 180 0.15 11.98 21.85
C ALA A 180 1.45 12.39 22.58
N GLU A 181 2.48 11.54 22.58
CA GLU A 181 3.80 11.83 23.17
C GLU A 181 4.44 13.11 22.63
N ARG A 182 4.13 13.51 21.38
CA ARG A 182 4.62 14.74 20.77
C ARG A 182 4.05 16.01 21.41
N MET A 183 2.91 15.90 22.11
CA MET A 183 2.33 17.02 22.85
C MET A 183 2.97 17.20 24.24
N TRP A 184 3.75 16.21 24.67
CA TRP A 184 4.35 16.17 26.00
C TRP A 184 5.88 16.41 25.97
N ALA A 185 6.45 16.51 24.76
CA ALA A 185 7.87 16.74 24.53
C ALA A 185 8.28 18.21 24.71
#